data_c5fcd36caad533421d4500a3caa72180
#
_entry.id   c5fcd36caad533421d4500a3caa72180
#
_cell.length_a   1.000
_cell.length_b   1.000
_cell.length_c   1.000
_cell.angle_alpha   90.00
_cell.angle_beta   90.00
_cell.angle_gamma   90.00
#
_symmetry.space_group_name_H-M   'P 1'
#
loop_
_entity.id
_entity.type
_entity.pdbx_description
1 polymer ?
#
loop_
_entity_poly.entity_id
_entity_poly.type
_entity_poly.pdbx_seq_one_letter_code
_entity_poly.pdbx_strand_id
1 'polypeptide(L)'
;MCGIFGAVSSKDVQKDLIDGLSKLEYRGYDSAGLSLFSKSRKIKRIRCTGKVKELKKLAAITKLSGTCGIAHTRWATHGVPNLKNSHPHNFGKFSVVHNGIIENSDELKKTLINKHHKFSSDTDSEVVAHLLEHFSKKHKNLNDVLLNTFKKINGSFALAILYENEPDKIIVASNGSPLLIGIAKNANYISSDIQALANKTKEYISLEDNEFALIDKGSIELFDVRGSKISRPPLFTKQNIKKVSKNGYKHFMQKEIFEQKDIIMRVIKDRLGAEKILPNIFGPKSDVMLKSIKHVHFVACGTSYNASLVAKYWIEEVSDIMCTAEIASEYRYRTINVPKDTLFVAISQSGETADTIYSIKKAKQSNYRSVLSICNVPESTITRLSDYSYLMHAGPEISVASTKAFTSQLIALLLLATSLSRSSDSKLENKIIKQIKTLPMILTKTFELEKNMQVMAKQFKNKNHTLFLGRGASYPIALEAALKLKEISYIHAEGYAAGELKHGPLALVDKDMPVVGLMPDNNLVNQVLSNLAEVKARQGLVYIFTNKKMKLKKNDKTNIIPMPACGHYIAPLVYVIPMQLLSYYVAINKKTNIDQPRNLAKSVTVE
;
A
#
# COMPACT_ATOMS: atom_id res chain seq x y z
N MET A 1 5.29 -4.89 -7.86
CA MET A 1 5.33 -5.88 -6.78
C MET A 1 4.68 -7.17 -7.19
N CYS A 2 5.12 -8.28 -6.58
CA CYS A 2 4.79 -9.61 -7.05
C CYS A 2 3.84 -10.33 -6.08
N GLY A 3 3.11 -11.34 -6.55
CA GLY A 3 2.29 -12.21 -5.73
C GLY A 3 2.71 -13.65 -5.91
N ILE A 4 2.98 -14.35 -4.79
CA ILE A 4 3.25 -15.78 -4.75
C ILE A 4 2.01 -16.49 -4.23
N PHE A 5 1.63 -17.58 -4.90
CA PHE A 5 0.69 -18.56 -4.38
C PHE A 5 1.20 -19.97 -4.68
N GLY A 6 1.12 -20.87 -3.69
CA GLY A 6 1.48 -22.27 -3.83
C GLY A 6 0.43 -23.17 -3.19
N ALA A 7 0.36 -24.41 -3.64
CA ALA A 7 -0.53 -25.41 -3.07
C ALA A 7 0.06 -26.81 -3.20
N VAL A 8 -0.02 -27.57 -2.12
CA VAL A 8 0.22 -29.02 -2.11
C VAL A 8 -0.98 -29.69 -1.46
N SER A 9 -1.58 -30.67 -2.14
CA SER A 9 -2.87 -31.24 -1.76
C SER A 9 -3.00 -32.69 -2.25
N SER A 10 -3.97 -33.42 -1.71
CA SER A 10 -4.39 -34.70 -2.26
C SER A 10 -5.22 -34.59 -3.56
N LYS A 11 -5.61 -33.37 -3.96
CA LYS A 11 -6.42 -33.08 -5.16
C LYS A 11 -5.63 -32.22 -6.13
N ASP A 12 -6.14 -32.08 -7.36
CA ASP A 12 -5.56 -31.17 -8.36
C ASP A 12 -5.56 -29.73 -7.87
N VAL A 13 -4.38 -29.06 -7.95
CA VAL A 13 -4.17 -27.71 -7.44
C VAL A 13 -4.20 -26.61 -8.51
N GLN A 14 -4.32 -26.94 -9.82
CA GLN A 14 -4.27 -25.95 -10.89
C GLN A 14 -5.26 -24.80 -10.67
N LYS A 15 -6.52 -25.17 -10.34
CA LYS A 15 -7.57 -24.17 -10.06
C LYS A 15 -7.23 -23.32 -8.85
N ASP A 16 -6.71 -23.93 -7.79
CA ASP A 16 -6.34 -23.24 -6.56
C ASP A 16 -5.23 -22.22 -6.80
N LEU A 17 -4.22 -22.58 -7.61
CA LEU A 17 -3.12 -21.69 -8.01
C LEU A 17 -3.65 -20.46 -8.78
N ILE A 18 -4.51 -20.67 -9.77
CA ILE A 18 -5.08 -19.57 -10.57
C ILE A 18 -6.01 -18.69 -9.74
N ASP A 19 -6.85 -19.27 -8.89
CA ASP A 19 -7.77 -18.54 -8.02
C ASP A 19 -7.01 -17.75 -6.95
N GLY A 20 -5.92 -18.31 -6.40
CA GLY A 20 -5.00 -17.62 -5.47
C GLY A 20 -4.33 -16.43 -6.13
N LEU A 21 -3.73 -16.63 -7.33
CA LEU A 21 -3.13 -15.53 -8.08
C LEU A 21 -4.14 -14.43 -8.46
N SER A 22 -5.37 -14.79 -8.80
CA SER A 22 -6.41 -13.80 -9.13
C SER A 22 -6.71 -12.86 -7.97
N LYS A 23 -6.50 -13.30 -6.72
CA LYS A 23 -6.63 -12.46 -5.54
C LYS A 23 -5.38 -11.63 -5.26
N LEU A 24 -4.24 -12.00 -5.82
CA LEU A 24 -2.97 -11.30 -5.71
C LEU A 24 -2.67 -10.39 -6.90
N GLU A 25 -3.52 -10.38 -7.93
CA GLU A 25 -3.30 -9.60 -9.16
C GLU A 25 -3.14 -8.10 -8.90
N TYR A 26 -3.76 -7.56 -7.85
CA TYR A 26 -3.58 -6.17 -7.45
C TYR A 26 -2.13 -5.82 -7.06
N ARG A 27 -1.31 -6.83 -6.74
CA ARG A 27 0.11 -6.66 -6.40
C ARG A 27 1.01 -6.59 -7.64
N GLY A 28 0.66 -7.28 -8.74
CA GLY A 28 1.43 -7.27 -9.97
C GLY A 28 0.62 -7.86 -11.12
N TYR A 29 0.73 -7.28 -12.29
CA TYR A 29 -0.07 -7.64 -13.46
C TYR A 29 0.68 -7.52 -14.80
N ASP A 30 2.02 -7.45 -14.76
CA ASP A 30 2.86 -7.37 -15.96
C ASP A 30 3.04 -8.73 -16.64
N SER A 31 3.08 -9.78 -15.82
CA SER A 31 3.07 -11.17 -16.30
C SER A 31 2.58 -12.11 -15.21
N ALA A 32 2.16 -13.30 -15.61
CA ALA A 32 1.74 -14.35 -14.70
C ALA A 32 2.24 -15.72 -15.19
N GLY A 33 2.44 -16.66 -14.24
CA GLY A 33 2.81 -18.01 -14.58
C GLY A 33 2.68 -18.96 -13.41
N LEU A 34 2.72 -20.24 -13.72
CA LEU A 34 2.72 -21.31 -12.73
C LEU A 34 3.61 -22.48 -13.17
N SER A 35 4.11 -23.22 -12.18
CA SER A 35 4.71 -24.54 -12.34
C SER A 35 4.00 -25.53 -11.43
N LEU A 36 3.83 -26.76 -11.91
CA LEU A 36 3.31 -27.85 -11.10
C LEU A 36 3.95 -29.18 -11.51
N PHE A 37 3.92 -30.16 -10.62
CA PHE A 37 4.29 -31.52 -10.93
C PHE A 37 3.19 -32.21 -11.71
N SER A 38 3.55 -32.70 -12.90
CA SER A 38 2.67 -33.56 -13.69
C SER A 38 2.57 -34.98 -13.10
N LYS A 39 1.67 -35.80 -13.59
CA LYS A 39 1.57 -37.21 -13.21
C LYS A 39 2.88 -38.00 -13.39
N SER A 40 3.75 -37.55 -14.31
CA SER A 40 5.09 -38.14 -14.50
C SER A 40 6.13 -37.61 -13.51
N ARG A 41 5.74 -36.88 -12.47
CA ARG A 41 6.62 -36.25 -11.46
C ARG A 41 7.64 -35.27 -12.05
N LYS A 42 7.39 -34.78 -13.27
CA LYS A 42 8.20 -33.73 -13.92
C LYS A 42 7.53 -32.37 -13.77
N ILE A 43 8.33 -31.33 -13.61
CA ILE A 43 7.86 -29.95 -13.51
C ILE A 43 7.38 -29.49 -14.90
N LYS A 44 6.13 -29.10 -14.98
CA LYS A 44 5.51 -28.43 -16.13
C LYS A 44 5.25 -26.98 -15.82
N ARG A 45 5.58 -26.09 -16.74
CA ARG A 45 5.49 -24.64 -16.57
C ARG A 45 4.68 -24.00 -17.68
N ILE A 46 3.81 -23.05 -17.31
CA ILE A 46 3.15 -22.13 -18.25
C ILE A 46 3.32 -20.70 -17.76
N ARG A 47 3.50 -19.78 -18.71
CA ARG A 47 3.72 -18.35 -18.45
C ARG A 47 3.03 -17.51 -19.51
N CYS A 48 2.61 -16.30 -19.16
CA CYS A 48 2.08 -15.31 -20.09
C CYS A 48 2.51 -13.89 -19.67
N THR A 49 2.50 -12.98 -20.61
CA THR A 49 2.52 -11.53 -20.34
C THR A 49 1.12 -11.06 -19.98
N GLY A 50 1.02 -10.00 -19.16
CA GLY A 50 -0.25 -9.42 -18.73
C GLY A 50 -0.92 -10.15 -17.57
N LYS A 51 -2.23 -10.05 -17.49
CA LYS A 51 -3.05 -10.38 -16.33
C LYS A 51 -3.28 -11.89 -16.15
N VAL A 52 -3.64 -12.29 -14.93
CA VAL A 52 -3.96 -13.70 -14.58
C VAL A 52 -5.05 -14.32 -15.47
N LYS A 53 -5.96 -13.51 -16.01
CA LYS A 53 -6.95 -13.99 -16.97
C LYS A 53 -6.35 -14.64 -18.23
N GLU A 54 -5.19 -14.16 -18.68
CA GLU A 54 -4.49 -14.74 -19.84
C GLU A 54 -3.83 -16.07 -19.45
N LEU A 55 -3.24 -16.14 -18.24
CA LEU A 55 -2.75 -17.41 -17.69
C LEU A 55 -3.88 -18.45 -17.56
N LYS A 56 -5.08 -18.03 -17.11
CA LYS A 56 -6.25 -18.90 -17.01
C LYS A 56 -6.68 -19.47 -18.36
N LYS A 57 -6.68 -18.67 -19.42
CA LYS A 57 -6.96 -19.15 -20.79
C LYS A 57 -5.93 -20.17 -21.24
N LEU A 58 -4.64 -19.88 -21.03
CA LEU A 58 -3.54 -20.76 -21.41
C LEU A 58 -3.59 -22.08 -20.63
N ALA A 59 -3.88 -22.04 -19.33
CA ALA A 59 -4.03 -23.20 -18.48
C ALA A 59 -5.19 -24.12 -18.92
N ALA A 60 -6.30 -23.55 -19.38
CA ALA A 60 -7.43 -24.30 -19.90
C ALA A 60 -7.09 -25.08 -21.21
N ILE A 61 -6.25 -24.48 -22.06
CA ILE A 61 -5.79 -25.11 -23.31
C ILE A 61 -4.79 -26.24 -23.02
N THR A 62 -3.82 -25.99 -22.13
CA THR A 62 -2.72 -26.93 -21.83
C THR A 62 -3.15 -28.11 -20.98
N LYS A 63 -4.33 -28.03 -20.32
CA LYS A 63 -4.92 -29.10 -19.46
C LYS A 63 -3.90 -29.66 -18.45
N LEU A 64 -3.04 -28.82 -17.89
CA LEU A 64 -2.09 -29.23 -16.86
C LEU A 64 -2.86 -29.69 -15.61
N SER A 65 -2.38 -30.75 -14.97
CA SER A 65 -2.95 -31.29 -13.74
C SER A 65 -1.84 -31.79 -12.83
N GLY A 66 -1.97 -31.56 -11.53
CA GLY A 66 -1.00 -32.01 -10.53
C GLY A 66 -1.43 -31.61 -9.12
N THR A 67 -0.81 -32.24 -8.13
CA THR A 67 -1.16 -32.13 -6.71
C THR A 67 -0.23 -31.17 -5.93
N CYS A 68 0.84 -30.71 -6.56
CA CYS A 68 1.81 -29.81 -5.96
C CYS A 68 2.26 -28.78 -7.01
N GLY A 69 2.22 -27.48 -6.66
CA GLY A 69 2.57 -26.41 -7.59
C GLY A 69 2.74 -25.04 -6.95
N ILE A 70 3.40 -24.16 -7.69
CA ILE A 70 3.67 -22.75 -7.35
C ILE A 70 3.26 -21.84 -8.49
N ALA A 71 2.86 -20.64 -8.17
CA ALA A 71 2.38 -19.67 -9.13
C ALA A 71 2.76 -18.24 -8.72
N HIS A 72 2.85 -17.34 -9.70
CA HIS A 72 3.37 -16.00 -9.51
C HIS A 72 2.67 -14.98 -10.41
N THR A 73 2.42 -13.79 -9.86
CA THR A 73 2.14 -12.56 -10.62
C THR A 73 3.29 -11.60 -10.46
N ARG A 74 3.79 -11.09 -11.58
CA ARG A 74 5.00 -10.26 -11.60
C ARG A 74 4.66 -8.78 -11.75
N TRP A 75 5.38 -7.99 -10.98
CA TRP A 75 5.65 -6.59 -11.19
C TRP A 75 7.13 -6.46 -11.54
N ALA A 76 7.44 -5.94 -12.72
CA ALA A 76 8.81 -5.90 -13.21
C ALA A 76 9.67 -4.88 -12.45
N THR A 77 10.69 -5.37 -11.75
CA THR A 77 11.78 -4.58 -11.15
C THR A 77 13.06 -4.66 -12.00
N HIS A 78 13.44 -5.88 -12.41
CA HIS A 78 14.61 -6.18 -13.23
C HIS A 78 14.18 -6.89 -14.52
N GLY A 79 14.57 -6.35 -15.67
CA GLY A 79 14.20 -6.87 -17.00
C GLY A 79 12.77 -6.50 -17.43
N VAL A 80 12.62 -6.16 -18.69
CA VAL A 80 11.34 -5.71 -19.28
C VAL A 80 10.22 -6.75 -19.13
N PRO A 81 8.94 -6.33 -19.08
CA PRO A 81 7.80 -7.27 -18.99
C PRO A 81 7.64 -8.04 -20.32
N ASN A 82 8.24 -9.20 -20.40
CA ASN A 82 8.12 -10.15 -21.51
C ASN A 82 8.06 -11.59 -20.99
N LEU A 83 7.81 -12.54 -21.87
CA LEU A 83 7.69 -13.96 -21.51
C LEU A 83 9.00 -14.54 -20.95
N LYS A 84 10.16 -14.08 -21.44
CA LYS A 84 11.49 -14.51 -21.00
C LYS A 84 11.70 -14.21 -19.51
N ASN A 85 11.28 -13.03 -19.09
CA ASN A 85 11.42 -12.50 -17.74
C ASN A 85 10.25 -12.83 -16.80
N SER A 86 9.28 -13.64 -17.26
CA SER A 86 8.14 -14.06 -16.44
C SER A 86 8.50 -15.24 -15.55
N HIS A 87 8.03 -15.24 -14.30
CA HIS A 87 8.14 -16.37 -13.38
C HIS A 87 7.12 -17.48 -13.72
N PRO A 88 7.37 -18.73 -13.32
CA PRO A 88 8.55 -19.27 -12.63
C PRO A 88 9.80 -19.37 -13.52
N HIS A 89 11.00 -19.27 -12.91
CA HIS A 89 12.27 -19.57 -13.56
C HIS A 89 12.66 -21.02 -13.29
N ASN A 90 12.99 -21.75 -14.37
CA ASN A 90 13.40 -23.15 -14.28
C ASN A 90 14.85 -23.29 -14.68
N PHE A 91 15.63 -24.01 -13.88
CA PHE A 91 16.96 -24.45 -14.25
C PHE A 91 17.29 -25.81 -13.62
N GLY A 92 17.80 -26.74 -14.42
CA GLY A 92 18.02 -28.12 -13.98
C GLY A 92 16.72 -28.75 -13.45
N LYS A 93 16.76 -29.24 -12.22
CA LYS A 93 15.64 -29.88 -11.54
C LYS A 93 14.77 -28.92 -10.71
N PHE A 94 15.03 -27.60 -10.74
CA PHE A 94 14.36 -26.63 -9.91
C PHE A 94 13.46 -25.68 -10.70
N SER A 95 12.35 -25.29 -10.08
CA SER A 95 11.49 -24.21 -10.52
C SER A 95 11.26 -23.23 -9.38
N VAL A 96 11.49 -21.94 -9.62
CA VAL A 96 11.54 -20.91 -8.59
C VAL A 96 10.62 -19.75 -8.92
N VAL A 97 9.84 -19.29 -7.94
CA VAL A 97 9.17 -17.99 -7.96
C VAL A 97 9.73 -17.13 -6.82
N HIS A 98 9.82 -15.83 -7.06
CA HIS A 98 10.49 -14.89 -6.16
C HIS A 98 9.74 -13.56 -6.09
N ASN A 99 9.52 -13.09 -4.88
CA ASN A 99 9.17 -11.71 -4.56
C ASN A 99 10.35 -11.08 -3.81
N GLY A 100 10.85 -9.98 -4.26
CA GLY A 100 11.99 -9.31 -3.65
C GLY A 100 13.01 -8.81 -4.66
N ILE A 101 14.20 -8.53 -4.18
CA ILE A 101 15.36 -8.15 -4.99
C ILE A 101 16.60 -8.88 -4.45
N ILE A 102 17.31 -9.59 -5.33
CA ILE A 102 18.60 -10.18 -5.03
C ILE A 102 19.68 -9.16 -5.42
N GLU A 103 20.15 -8.39 -4.44
CA GLU A 103 21.06 -7.26 -4.63
C GLU A 103 22.40 -7.64 -5.27
N ASN A 104 22.94 -8.81 -4.92
CA ASN A 104 24.19 -9.31 -5.47
C ASN A 104 24.01 -10.22 -6.70
N SER A 105 22.86 -10.13 -7.38
CA SER A 105 22.51 -10.99 -8.52
C SER A 105 23.54 -10.92 -9.66
N ASP A 106 24.08 -9.75 -9.98
CA ASP A 106 25.08 -9.57 -11.05
C ASP A 106 26.40 -10.26 -10.74
N GLU A 107 26.88 -10.20 -9.49
CA GLU A 107 28.08 -10.89 -9.04
C GLU A 107 27.89 -12.42 -9.10
N LEU A 108 26.76 -12.90 -8.59
CA LEU A 108 26.40 -14.31 -8.61
C LEU A 108 26.27 -14.82 -10.06
N LYS A 109 25.65 -14.04 -10.93
CA LYS A 109 25.50 -14.36 -12.35
C LYS A 109 26.85 -14.50 -13.05
N LYS A 110 27.78 -13.55 -12.85
CA LYS A 110 29.15 -13.63 -13.37
C LYS A 110 29.86 -14.91 -12.89
N THR A 111 29.79 -15.21 -11.59
CA THR A 111 30.39 -16.39 -10.99
C THR A 111 29.83 -17.70 -11.58
N LEU A 112 28.52 -17.76 -11.81
CA LEU A 112 27.87 -18.95 -12.37
C LEU A 112 28.13 -19.09 -13.88
N ILE A 113 28.21 -18.00 -14.65
CA ILE A 113 28.60 -18.02 -16.06
C ILE A 113 30.01 -18.61 -16.22
N ASN A 114 30.97 -18.24 -15.36
CA ASN A 114 32.31 -18.81 -15.33
C ASN A 114 32.32 -20.32 -15.00
N LYS A 115 31.22 -20.85 -14.45
CA LYS A 115 30.96 -22.28 -14.21
C LYS A 115 30.05 -22.90 -15.27
N HIS A 116 30.00 -22.30 -16.46
CA HIS A 116 29.26 -22.77 -17.63
C HIS A 116 27.71 -22.77 -17.48
N HIS A 117 27.16 -21.99 -16.53
CA HIS A 117 25.70 -21.78 -16.45
C HIS A 117 25.23 -20.81 -17.53
N LYS A 118 24.18 -21.18 -18.26
CA LYS A 118 23.55 -20.33 -19.29
C LYS A 118 22.25 -19.74 -18.76
N PHE A 119 22.20 -18.42 -18.65
CA PHE A 119 21.01 -17.69 -18.22
C PHE A 119 20.07 -17.42 -19.39
N SER A 120 18.77 -17.47 -19.12
CA SER A 120 17.70 -17.30 -20.11
C SER A 120 16.92 -15.99 -19.94
N SER A 121 17.03 -15.35 -18.78
CA SER A 121 16.32 -14.10 -18.47
C SER A 121 17.27 -12.99 -18.02
N ASP A 122 16.70 -11.77 -17.95
CA ASP A 122 17.39 -10.58 -17.46
C ASP A 122 17.06 -10.31 -15.99
N THR A 123 16.32 -11.23 -15.32
CA THR A 123 15.89 -11.04 -13.93
C THR A 123 17.00 -11.40 -12.95
N ASP A 124 16.96 -10.78 -11.79
CA ASP A 124 17.75 -11.14 -10.62
C ASP A 124 17.36 -12.52 -10.05
N SER A 125 16.10 -12.90 -10.22
CA SER A 125 15.51 -14.11 -9.62
C SER A 125 16.06 -15.43 -10.18
N GLU A 126 16.49 -15.46 -11.46
CA GLU A 126 16.96 -16.68 -12.11
C GLU A 126 18.23 -17.24 -11.46
N VAL A 127 19.05 -16.37 -10.83
CA VAL A 127 20.28 -16.83 -10.15
C VAL A 127 19.99 -17.84 -9.03
N VAL A 128 18.80 -17.76 -8.40
CA VAL A 128 18.42 -18.69 -7.33
C VAL A 128 18.26 -20.11 -7.86
N ALA A 129 17.60 -20.29 -9.01
CA ALA A 129 17.45 -21.60 -9.63
C ALA A 129 18.82 -22.21 -10.03
N HIS A 130 19.72 -21.35 -10.51
CA HIS A 130 21.09 -21.77 -10.87
C HIS A 130 21.93 -22.13 -9.64
N LEU A 131 21.82 -21.39 -8.53
CA LEU A 131 22.52 -21.71 -7.28
C LEU A 131 22.02 -23.04 -6.69
N LEU A 132 20.72 -23.26 -6.65
CA LEU A 132 20.12 -24.51 -6.18
C LEU A 132 20.64 -25.70 -6.98
N GLU A 133 20.63 -25.63 -8.30
CA GLU A 133 21.17 -26.70 -9.15
C GLU A 133 22.69 -26.88 -8.95
N HIS A 134 23.43 -25.77 -8.79
CA HIS A 134 24.87 -25.84 -8.53
C HIS A 134 25.19 -26.57 -7.22
N PHE A 135 24.47 -26.24 -6.14
CA PHE A 135 24.71 -26.88 -4.84
C PHE A 135 24.13 -28.29 -4.76
N SER A 136 23.04 -28.60 -5.49
CA SER A 136 22.47 -29.95 -5.52
C SER A 136 23.43 -30.99 -6.13
N LYS A 137 24.39 -30.57 -6.98
CA LYS A 137 25.45 -31.41 -7.50
C LYS A 137 26.55 -31.67 -6.48
N LYS A 138 26.69 -30.83 -5.46
CA LYS A 138 27.74 -30.92 -4.42
C LYS A 138 27.26 -31.57 -3.14
N HIS A 139 25.97 -31.42 -2.81
CA HIS A 139 25.38 -31.88 -1.55
C HIS A 139 24.24 -32.86 -1.84
N LYS A 140 24.22 -34.00 -1.15
CA LYS A 140 23.12 -34.97 -1.24
C LYS A 140 21.93 -34.58 -0.38
N ASN A 141 22.18 -33.90 0.74
CA ASN A 141 21.15 -33.46 1.66
C ASN A 141 20.51 -32.15 1.14
N LEU A 142 19.19 -32.13 1.02
CA LEU A 142 18.43 -30.94 0.54
C LEU A 142 18.63 -29.71 1.45
N ASN A 143 18.67 -29.91 2.78
CA ASN A 143 18.87 -28.79 3.71
C ASN A 143 20.23 -28.11 3.48
N ASP A 144 21.28 -28.86 3.17
CA ASP A 144 22.60 -28.31 2.86
C ASP A 144 22.57 -27.50 1.55
N VAL A 145 21.83 -27.98 0.53
CA VAL A 145 21.64 -27.27 -0.73
C VAL A 145 20.97 -25.92 -0.47
N LEU A 146 19.89 -25.90 0.33
CA LEU A 146 19.12 -24.71 0.66
C LEU A 146 19.95 -23.73 1.47
N LEU A 147 20.58 -24.18 2.55
CA LEU A 147 21.42 -23.34 3.41
C LEU A 147 22.58 -22.68 2.64
N ASN A 148 23.28 -23.45 1.78
CA ASN A 148 24.34 -22.89 0.96
C ASN A 148 23.84 -21.91 -0.08
N THR A 149 22.63 -22.10 -0.60
CA THR A 149 21.98 -21.15 -1.52
C THR A 149 21.61 -19.87 -0.78
N PHE A 150 20.89 -19.97 0.34
CA PHE A 150 20.39 -18.79 1.07
C PHE A 150 21.53 -17.96 1.69
N LYS A 151 22.63 -18.56 2.10
CA LYS A 151 23.83 -17.85 2.55
C LYS A 151 24.54 -17.04 1.45
N LYS A 152 24.29 -17.35 0.17
CA LYS A 152 24.93 -16.65 -0.96
C LYS A 152 24.14 -15.48 -1.49
N ILE A 153 22.83 -15.45 -1.28
CA ILE A 153 21.97 -14.39 -1.78
C ILE A 153 21.85 -13.27 -0.74
N ASN A 154 22.04 -12.03 -1.18
CA ASN A 154 21.86 -10.82 -0.38
C ASN A 154 20.60 -10.08 -0.86
N GLY A 155 19.93 -9.39 0.05
CA GLY A 155 18.73 -8.61 -0.25
C GLY A 155 17.46 -9.19 0.33
N SER A 156 16.32 -8.69 -0.11
CA SER A 156 15.02 -9.14 0.37
C SER A 156 14.43 -10.20 -0.56
N PHE A 157 13.90 -11.27 0.01
CA PHE A 157 13.26 -12.32 -0.78
C PHE A 157 12.14 -13.05 -0.04
N ALA A 158 11.10 -13.43 -0.77
CA ALA A 158 10.22 -14.53 -0.47
C ALA A 158 10.28 -15.51 -1.66
N LEU A 159 10.64 -16.74 -1.41
CA LEU A 159 10.85 -17.78 -2.41
C LEU A 159 9.83 -18.90 -2.23
N ALA A 160 9.29 -19.43 -3.35
CA ALA A 160 8.68 -20.74 -3.37
C ALA A 160 9.32 -21.55 -4.50
N ILE A 161 9.70 -22.79 -4.18
CA ILE A 161 10.58 -23.62 -4.99
C ILE A 161 9.97 -25.01 -5.13
N LEU A 162 9.98 -25.57 -6.35
CA LEU A 162 9.73 -26.97 -6.62
C LEU A 162 11.05 -27.65 -6.98
N TYR A 163 11.24 -28.87 -6.51
CA TYR A 163 12.40 -29.70 -6.79
C TYR A 163 12.00 -31.09 -7.29
N GLU A 164 12.47 -31.51 -8.47
CA GLU A 164 12.03 -32.77 -9.11
C GLU A 164 12.33 -34.04 -8.29
N ASN A 165 13.31 -34.00 -7.40
CA ASN A 165 13.59 -35.13 -6.53
C ASN A 165 12.66 -35.19 -5.29
N GLU A 166 11.90 -34.11 -5.01
CA GLU A 166 10.93 -34.02 -3.91
C GLU A 166 9.56 -33.57 -4.46
N PRO A 167 8.91 -34.37 -5.32
CA PRO A 167 7.77 -33.92 -6.12
C PRO A 167 6.49 -33.63 -5.32
N ASP A 168 6.42 -34.07 -4.09
CA ASP A 168 5.26 -33.89 -3.20
C ASP A 168 5.47 -32.75 -2.18
N LYS A 169 6.55 -31.95 -2.35
CA LYS A 169 6.90 -30.85 -1.44
C LYS A 169 7.05 -29.52 -2.15
N ILE A 170 6.71 -28.48 -1.43
CA ILE A 170 7.06 -27.09 -1.75
C ILE A 170 8.08 -26.62 -0.72
N ILE A 171 9.16 -26.03 -1.21
CA ILE A 171 10.18 -25.40 -0.38
C ILE A 171 9.89 -23.91 -0.38
N VAL A 172 9.91 -23.28 0.79
CA VAL A 172 9.71 -21.82 0.92
C VAL A 172 10.81 -21.21 1.78
N ALA A 173 11.18 -19.97 1.48
CA ALA A 173 12.11 -19.21 2.30
C ALA A 173 11.73 -17.73 2.32
N SER A 174 12.03 -17.03 3.41
CA SER A 174 11.71 -15.62 3.59
C SER A 174 12.87 -14.86 4.24
N ASN A 175 13.14 -13.67 3.69
CA ASN A 175 13.97 -12.65 4.30
C ASN A 175 13.49 -11.27 3.84
N GLY A 176 12.95 -10.45 4.72
CA GLY A 176 12.48 -9.10 4.40
C GLY A 176 11.20 -9.00 3.57
N SER A 177 10.75 -10.08 2.90
CA SER A 177 9.51 -10.14 2.13
C SER A 177 8.53 -11.13 2.75
N PRO A 178 7.24 -10.77 2.93
CA PRO A 178 6.29 -11.62 3.66
C PRO A 178 5.93 -12.90 2.90
N LEU A 179 5.88 -14.03 3.64
CA LEU A 179 5.38 -15.30 3.14
C LEU A 179 4.64 -16.06 4.24
N LEU A 180 3.45 -16.57 3.91
CA LEU A 180 2.56 -17.26 4.83
C LEU A 180 2.33 -18.70 4.37
N ILE A 181 2.26 -19.61 5.33
CA ILE A 181 1.93 -21.03 5.11
C ILE A 181 0.56 -21.27 5.70
N GLY A 182 -0.45 -21.51 4.87
CA GLY A 182 -1.81 -21.84 5.30
C GLY A 182 -1.99 -23.33 5.54
N ILE A 183 -2.56 -23.71 6.66
CA ILE A 183 -2.74 -25.09 7.12
C ILE A 183 -4.19 -25.52 6.89
N ALA A 184 -4.42 -26.62 6.16
CA ALA A 184 -5.74 -27.17 5.97
C ALA A 184 -5.72 -28.71 6.01
N LYS A 185 -6.89 -29.32 6.17
CA LYS A 185 -7.00 -30.77 6.17
C LYS A 185 -6.64 -31.37 4.78
N ASN A 186 -5.57 -32.17 4.74
CA ASN A 186 -5.04 -32.80 3.51
C ASN A 186 -4.57 -31.83 2.42
N ALA A 187 -4.23 -30.59 2.79
CA ALA A 187 -3.67 -29.60 1.89
C ALA A 187 -2.94 -28.49 2.67
N ASN A 188 -1.85 -28.01 2.14
CA ASN A 188 -1.20 -26.81 2.64
C ASN A 188 -1.04 -25.80 1.49
N TYR A 189 -1.11 -24.52 1.84
CA TYR A 189 -1.08 -23.42 0.90
C TYR A 189 0.04 -22.45 1.26
N ILE A 190 0.59 -21.80 0.26
CA ILE A 190 1.58 -20.74 0.42
C ILE A 190 1.02 -19.47 -0.18
N SER A 191 1.19 -18.34 0.49
CA SER A 191 0.82 -17.05 -0.08
C SER A 191 1.66 -15.91 0.46
N SER A 192 1.94 -14.94 -0.38
CA SER A 192 2.55 -13.67 0.01
C SER A 192 1.55 -12.70 0.67
N ASP A 193 0.25 -13.07 0.76
CA ASP A 193 -0.78 -12.24 1.39
C ASP A 193 -1.90 -13.10 1.99
N ILE A 194 -2.32 -12.73 3.19
CA ILE A 194 -3.40 -13.43 3.92
C ILE A 194 -4.72 -13.44 3.16
N GLN A 195 -4.98 -12.44 2.30
CA GLN A 195 -6.20 -12.36 1.53
C GLN A 195 -6.38 -13.53 0.55
N ALA A 196 -5.29 -14.08 0.02
CA ALA A 196 -5.38 -15.24 -0.85
C ALA A 196 -5.62 -16.55 -0.08
N LEU A 197 -5.16 -16.63 1.18
CA LEU A 197 -5.35 -17.80 2.06
C LEU A 197 -6.73 -17.86 2.71
N ALA A 198 -7.32 -16.74 3.09
CA ALA A 198 -8.47 -16.67 3.99
C ALA A 198 -9.73 -17.47 3.53
N ASN A 199 -9.85 -17.80 2.23
CA ASN A 199 -10.89 -18.66 1.71
C ASN A 199 -10.47 -20.15 1.60
N LYS A 200 -9.20 -20.45 1.90
CA LYS A 200 -8.67 -21.83 1.86
C LYS A 200 -8.54 -22.40 3.27
N THR A 201 -8.07 -21.56 4.20
CA THR A 201 -7.91 -21.95 5.59
C THR A 201 -8.00 -20.73 6.51
N LYS A 202 -8.24 -20.98 7.80
CA LYS A 202 -8.18 -19.98 8.85
C LYS A 202 -6.90 -20.06 9.67
N GLU A 203 -6.15 -21.14 9.55
CA GLU A 203 -4.91 -21.38 10.26
C GLU A 203 -3.71 -21.11 9.37
N TYR A 204 -2.72 -20.39 9.89
CA TYR A 204 -1.52 -20.10 9.11
C TYR A 204 -0.28 -19.88 9.99
N ILE A 205 0.89 -20.13 9.43
CA ILE A 205 2.19 -19.76 10.00
C ILE A 205 2.76 -18.62 9.15
N SER A 206 3.25 -17.56 9.80
CA SER A 206 4.04 -16.52 9.13
C SER A 206 5.52 -16.90 9.20
N LEU A 207 6.19 -16.97 8.07
CA LEU A 207 7.65 -17.07 8.05
C LEU A 207 8.26 -15.75 8.54
N GLU A 208 9.27 -15.86 9.38
CA GLU A 208 10.09 -14.72 9.79
C GLU A 208 11.32 -14.58 8.89
N ASP A 209 12.07 -13.51 9.11
CA ASP A 209 13.29 -13.28 8.32
C ASP A 209 14.32 -14.40 8.59
N ASN A 210 14.96 -14.86 7.52
CA ASN A 210 15.96 -15.93 7.54
C ASN A 210 15.41 -17.30 7.96
N GLU A 211 14.13 -17.56 7.70
CA GLU A 211 13.52 -18.87 7.89
C GLU A 211 13.22 -19.54 6.55
N PHE A 212 13.22 -20.87 6.56
CA PHE A 212 12.73 -21.68 5.43
C PHE A 212 11.89 -22.85 5.93
N ALA A 213 11.05 -23.40 5.07
CA ALA A 213 10.23 -24.56 5.40
C ALA A 213 10.13 -25.55 4.23
N LEU A 214 9.97 -26.83 4.58
CA LEU A 214 9.60 -27.91 3.68
C LEU A 214 8.14 -28.27 3.97
N ILE A 215 7.30 -28.23 2.96
CA ILE A 215 5.85 -28.31 3.10
C ILE A 215 5.31 -29.41 2.21
N ASP A 216 4.70 -30.42 2.78
CA ASP A 216 3.87 -31.37 2.07
C ASP A 216 2.38 -31.20 2.44
N LYS A 217 1.50 -32.08 1.94
CA LYS A 217 0.06 -32.02 2.19
C LYS A 217 -0.35 -32.26 3.64
N GLY A 218 0.51 -32.83 4.46
CA GLY A 218 0.21 -33.26 5.84
C GLY A 218 1.19 -32.74 6.87
N SER A 219 2.35 -32.22 6.45
CA SER A 219 3.39 -31.76 7.36
C SER A 219 4.03 -30.43 6.92
N ILE A 220 4.56 -29.71 7.91
CA ILE A 220 5.34 -28.48 7.74
C ILE A 220 6.55 -28.61 8.64
N GLU A 221 7.73 -28.60 8.04
CA GLU A 221 8.99 -28.58 8.75
C GLU A 221 9.63 -27.21 8.58
N LEU A 222 9.70 -26.47 9.69
CA LEU A 222 10.23 -25.10 9.73
C LEU A 222 11.66 -25.11 10.26
N PHE A 223 12.55 -24.33 9.64
CA PHE A 223 13.96 -24.24 9.97
C PHE A 223 14.44 -22.79 10.04
N ASP A 224 15.41 -22.54 10.93
CA ASP A 224 16.14 -21.28 10.98
C ASP A 224 17.28 -21.23 9.94
N VAL A 225 17.99 -20.10 9.87
CA VAL A 225 19.16 -19.89 9.00
C VAL A 225 20.33 -20.84 9.28
N ARG A 226 20.35 -21.51 10.44
CA ARG A 226 21.40 -22.50 10.81
C ARG A 226 21.00 -23.92 10.40
N GLY A 227 19.75 -24.10 9.95
CA GLY A 227 19.18 -25.41 9.64
C GLY A 227 18.61 -26.14 10.86
N SER A 228 18.45 -25.45 11.99
CA SER A 228 17.84 -26.01 13.18
C SER A 228 16.31 -25.99 13.02
N LYS A 229 15.65 -27.11 13.39
CA LYS A 229 14.19 -27.22 13.33
C LYS A 229 13.54 -26.32 14.35
N ILE A 230 12.56 -25.53 13.90
CA ILE A 230 11.78 -24.60 14.74
C ILE A 230 10.36 -25.13 14.88
N SER A 231 9.75 -24.91 16.06
CA SER A 231 8.32 -25.14 16.30
C SER A 231 7.64 -23.81 16.59
N ARG A 232 6.55 -23.54 15.89
CA ARG A 232 5.71 -22.34 16.08
C ARG A 232 4.24 -22.69 16.02
N PRO A 233 3.42 -22.24 16.99
CA PRO A 233 1.98 -22.44 16.92
C PRO A 233 1.37 -21.66 15.76
N PRO A 234 0.35 -22.20 15.09
CA PRO A 234 -0.34 -21.49 14.02
C PRO A 234 -1.11 -20.29 14.58
N LEU A 235 -1.19 -19.25 13.76
CA LEU A 235 -2.04 -18.09 13.96
C LEU A 235 -3.40 -18.32 13.30
N PHE A 236 -4.43 -17.64 13.80
CA PHE A 236 -5.79 -17.75 13.29
C PHE A 236 -6.26 -16.43 12.70
N THR A 237 -6.75 -16.46 11.46
CA THR A 237 -7.36 -15.29 10.84
C THR A 237 -8.87 -15.27 11.02
N LYS A 238 -9.40 -14.14 11.46
CA LYS A 238 -10.85 -13.85 11.51
C LYS A 238 -11.36 -13.24 10.20
N GLN A 239 -10.50 -13.03 9.23
CA GLN A 239 -10.89 -12.40 7.97
C GLN A 239 -11.86 -13.29 7.19
N ASN A 240 -13.02 -12.73 6.85
CA ASN A 240 -13.97 -13.28 5.89
C ASN A 240 -13.92 -12.42 4.64
N ILE A 241 -13.22 -12.89 3.61
CA ILE A 241 -13.11 -12.15 2.36
C ILE A 241 -14.36 -12.46 1.52
N LYS A 242 -15.35 -11.58 1.62
CA LYS A 242 -16.43 -11.53 0.64
C LYS A 242 -15.86 -11.08 -0.70
N LYS A 243 -16.36 -11.67 -1.78
CA LYS A 243 -15.97 -11.24 -3.13
C LYS A 243 -16.28 -9.76 -3.29
N VAL A 244 -15.23 -8.94 -3.49
CA VAL A 244 -15.40 -7.50 -3.69
C VAL A 244 -15.99 -7.28 -5.07
N SER A 245 -17.19 -6.70 -5.13
CA SER A 245 -17.85 -6.33 -6.38
C SER A 245 -17.85 -4.82 -6.56
N LYS A 246 -18.00 -4.36 -7.79
CA LYS A 246 -18.13 -2.92 -8.10
C LYS A 246 -19.48 -2.33 -7.70
N ASN A 247 -20.47 -3.14 -7.33
CA ASN A 247 -21.80 -2.72 -6.89
C ASN A 247 -22.46 -1.69 -7.84
N GLY A 248 -22.38 -1.91 -9.17
CA GLY A 248 -22.96 -1.01 -10.19
C GLY A 248 -22.04 0.12 -10.64
N TYR A 249 -20.97 0.42 -9.93
CA TYR A 249 -20.00 1.44 -10.35
C TYR A 249 -19.14 0.96 -11.53
N LYS A 250 -18.70 1.90 -12.36
CA LYS A 250 -17.86 1.60 -13.53
C LYS A 250 -16.47 1.10 -13.14
N HIS A 251 -15.88 1.70 -12.10
CA HIS A 251 -14.54 1.41 -11.59
C HIS A 251 -14.56 1.21 -10.08
N PHE A 252 -13.57 0.47 -9.55
CA PHE A 252 -13.39 0.35 -8.10
C PHE A 252 -13.10 1.70 -7.45
N MET A 253 -12.25 2.53 -8.06
CA MET A 253 -11.97 3.86 -7.54
C MET A 253 -13.22 4.70 -7.38
N GLN A 254 -14.13 4.69 -8.37
CA GLN A 254 -15.40 5.41 -8.25
C GLN A 254 -16.21 4.93 -7.05
N LYS A 255 -16.39 3.61 -6.92
CA LYS A 255 -17.06 3.00 -5.78
C LYS A 255 -16.42 3.44 -4.47
N GLU A 256 -15.10 3.36 -4.36
CA GLU A 256 -14.32 3.67 -3.17
C GLU A 256 -14.40 5.15 -2.78
N ILE A 257 -14.52 6.07 -3.76
CA ILE A 257 -14.78 7.48 -3.51
C ILE A 257 -16.18 7.66 -2.87
N PHE A 258 -17.24 7.06 -3.43
CA PHE A 258 -18.60 7.25 -2.93
C PHE A 258 -18.89 6.47 -1.65
N GLU A 259 -18.16 5.38 -1.36
CA GLU A 259 -18.27 4.63 -0.10
C GLU A 259 -17.79 5.42 1.12
N GLN A 260 -17.02 6.49 0.95
CA GLN A 260 -16.38 7.20 2.07
C GLN A 260 -17.37 7.68 3.13
N LYS A 261 -18.56 8.15 2.74
CA LYS A 261 -19.62 8.57 3.68
C LYS A 261 -20.04 7.45 4.63
N ASP A 262 -20.15 6.22 4.12
CA ASP A 262 -20.60 5.07 4.91
C ASP A 262 -19.43 4.46 5.73
N ILE A 263 -18.21 4.57 5.19
CA ILE A 263 -16.99 4.08 5.84
C ILE A 263 -16.68 4.89 7.09
N ILE A 264 -16.86 6.21 7.04
CA ILE A 264 -16.63 7.07 8.20
C ILE A 264 -17.36 6.56 9.43
N MET A 265 -18.64 6.17 9.28
CA MET A 265 -19.42 5.61 10.40
C MET A 265 -18.81 4.30 10.94
N ARG A 266 -18.21 3.49 10.08
CA ARG A 266 -17.52 2.25 10.50
C ARG A 266 -16.20 2.54 11.20
N VAL A 267 -15.45 3.54 10.72
CA VAL A 267 -14.16 3.93 11.30
C VAL A 267 -14.33 4.47 12.72
N ILE A 268 -15.42 5.19 12.98
CA ILE A 268 -15.70 5.78 14.29
C ILE A 268 -16.56 4.89 15.21
N LYS A 269 -17.13 3.80 14.68
CA LYS A 269 -17.95 2.86 15.45
C LYS A 269 -17.12 2.28 16.60
N ASP A 270 -17.73 2.20 17.76
CA ASP A 270 -17.09 1.70 19.00
C ASP A 270 -15.83 2.48 19.44
N ARG A 271 -15.69 3.74 18.96
CA ARG A 271 -14.59 4.63 19.31
C ARG A 271 -15.03 5.98 19.85
N LEU A 272 -16.25 6.38 19.51
CA LEU A 272 -16.85 7.63 19.98
C LEU A 272 -18.08 7.36 20.84
N GLY A 273 -18.09 7.97 22.02
CA GLY A 273 -19.29 8.15 22.83
C GLY A 273 -20.13 9.33 22.37
N ALA A 274 -21.02 9.81 23.23
CA ALA A 274 -21.83 10.98 22.94
C ALA A 274 -20.98 12.24 22.72
N GLU A 275 -20.05 12.50 23.62
CA GLU A 275 -19.24 13.72 23.67
C GLU A 275 -17.74 13.49 23.92
N LYS A 276 -17.31 12.23 24.10
CA LYS A 276 -15.94 11.84 24.40
C LYS A 276 -15.49 10.69 23.51
N ILE A 277 -14.19 10.61 23.28
CA ILE A 277 -13.52 9.44 22.71
C ILE A 277 -13.59 8.32 23.77
N LEU A 278 -13.90 7.10 23.33
CA LEU A 278 -13.90 5.95 24.23
C LEU A 278 -12.45 5.60 24.62
N PRO A 279 -12.25 5.07 25.83
CA PRO A 279 -10.89 4.77 26.30
C PRO A 279 -10.23 3.65 25.50
N ASN A 280 -8.92 3.73 25.39
CA ASN A 280 -8.05 2.69 24.82
C ASN A 280 -8.36 2.32 23.35
N ILE A 281 -8.83 3.27 22.54
CA ILE A 281 -9.17 3.03 21.11
C ILE A 281 -7.96 2.65 20.25
N PHE A 282 -6.75 2.92 20.71
CA PHE A 282 -5.49 2.58 20.03
C PHE A 282 -4.88 1.25 20.54
N GLY A 283 -5.56 0.53 21.41
CA GLY A 283 -5.13 -0.73 21.97
C GLY A 283 -5.13 -0.72 23.51
N PRO A 284 -5.00 -1.87 24.17
CA PRO A 284 -5.05 -1.99 25.62
C PRO A 284 -4.05 -1.04 26.31
N LYS A 285 -4.51 -0.27 27.30
CA LYS A 285 -3.70 0.71 28.06
C LYS A 285 -3.12 1.86 27.23
N SER A 286 -3.59 2.09 26.01
CA SER A 286 -3.08 3.17 25.15
C SER A 286 -3.26 4.55 25.77
N ASP A 287 -4.34 4.80 26.51
CA ASP A 287 -4.56 6.10 27.16
C ASP A 287 -3.48 6.44 28.20
N VAL A 288 -2.98 5.42 28.93
CA VAL A 288 -1.88 5.61 29.89
C VAL A 288 -0.58 5.95 29.15
N MET A 289 -0.30 5.25 28.05
CA MET A 289 0.86 5.50 27.20
C MET A 289 0.79 6.92 26.61
N LEU A 290 -0.34 7.31 26.02
CA LEU A 290 -0.52 8.62 25.36
C LEU A 290 -0.29 9.80 26.31
N LYS A 291 -0.66 9.68 27.60
CA LYS A 291 -0.41 10.71 28.62
C LYS A 291 1.07 10.99 28.85
N SER A 292 1.96 10.04 28.57
CA SER A 292 3.40 10.18 28.77
C SER A 292 4.12 10.77 27.55
N ILE A 293 3.44 10.96 26.42
CA ILE A 293 4.05 11.38 25.17
C ILE A 293 4.30 12.90 25.15
N LYS A 294 5.50 13.26 24.70
CA LYS A 294 5.94 14.64 24.49
C LYS A 294 6.26 14.96 23.04
N HIS A 295 6.53 13.94 22.25
CA HIS A 295 6.82 14.06 20.81
C HIS A 295 6.11 12.95 20.04
N VAL A 296 5.68 13.27 18.82
CA VAL A 296 5.16 12.29 17.88
C VAL A 296 6.01 12.30 16.62
N HIS A 297 6.45 11.11 16.22
CA HIS A 297 7.21 10.94 14.99
C HIS A 297 6.43 10.03 14.03
N PHE A 298 5.85 10.63 13.00
CA PHE A 298 5.16 9.94 11.93
C PHE A 298 6.13 9.45 10.87
N VAL A 299 5.99 8.20 10.45
CA VAL A 299 6.77 7.63 9.35
C VAL A 299 5.85 6.85 8.41
N ALA A 300 5.81 7.25 7.14
CA ALA A 300 4.91 6.69 6.14
C ALA A 300 5.38 6.96 4.71
N CYS A 301 4.70 6.35 3.72
CA CYS A 301 4.93 6.56 2.30
C CYS A 301 3.69 7.15 1.60
N GLY A 302 3.90 7.98 0.57
CA GLY A 302 2.87 8.43 -0.37
C GLY A 302 1.66 9.07 0.31
N THR A 303 0.47 8.61 -0.02
CA THR A 303 -0.82 9.07 0.55
C THR A 303 -0.82 9.04 2.08
N SER A 304 -0.23 8.02 2.71
CA SER A 304 -0.14 7.93 4.17
C SER A 304 0.80 8.97 4.76
N TYR A 305 1.87 9.35 4.05
CA TYR A 305 2.73 10.46 4.43
C TYR A 305 1.97 11.80 4.35
N ASN A 306 1.19 12.02 3.29
CA ASN A 306 0.34 13.22 3.20
C ASN A 306 -0.66 13.31 4.35
N ALA A 307 -1.23 12.17 4.80
CA ALA A 307 -2.10 12.12 5.98
C ALA A 307 -1.36 12.50 7.27
N SER A 308 -0.11 12.05 7.42
CA SER A 308 0.72 12.41 8.59
C SER A 308 1.03 13.90 8.66
N LEU A 309 1.24 14.54 7.51
CA LEU A 309 1.43 15.99 7.45
C LEU A 309 0.17 16.77 7.91
N VAL A 310 -1.03 16.28 7.60
CA VAL A 310 -2.26 16.88 8.15
C VAL A 310 -2.31 16.69 9.67
N ALA A 311 -1.99 15.49 10.16
CA ALA A 311 -1.99 15.18 11.59
C ALA A 311 -1.01 16.05 12.38
N LYS A 312 0.15 16.37 11.80
CA LYS A 312 1.10 17.29 12.39
C LYS A 312 0.44 18.64 12.73
N TYR A 313 -0.26 19.25 11.78
CA TYR A 313 -0.98 20.50 12.01
C TYR A 313 -2.02 20.37 13.13
N TRP A 314 -2.78 19.29 13.14
CA TRP A 314 -3.80 19.07 14.17
C TRP A 314 -3.22 18.89 15.57
N ILE A 315 -2.17 18.05 15.74
CA ILE A 315 -1.58 17.76 17.04
C ILE A 315 -0.93 19.03 17.61
N GLU A 316 -0.15 19.75 16.80
CA GLU A 316 0.51 20.98 17.23
C GLU A 316 -0.50 22.12 17.54
N GLU A 317 -1.71 22.08 16.95
CA GLU A 317 -2.79 23.03 17.25
C GLU A 317 -3.53 22.72 18.55
N VAL A 318 -3.75 21.42 18.85
CA VAL A 318 -4.59 21.02 20.00
C VAL A 318 -3.78 20.60 21.22
N SER A 319 -2.46 20.55 21.13
CA SER A 319 -1.56 20.13 22.21
C SER A 319 -0.20 20.82 22.13
N ASP A 320 0.57 20.74 23.24
CA ASP A 320 1.97 21.22 23.29
C ASP A 320 2.97 20.15 22.80
N ILE A 321 2.53 19.20 21.98
CA ILE A 321 3.34 18.08 21.52
C ILE A 321 3.97 18.42 20.18
N MET A 322 5.30 18.35 20.11
CA MET A 322 6.02 18.53 18.84
C MET A 322 5.83 17.32 17.93
N CYS A 323 5.65 17.58 16.62
CA CYS A 323 5.46 16.54 15.63
C CYS A 323 6.50 16.59 14.53
N THR A 324 7.04 15.43 14.18
CA THR A 324 7.85 15.22 12.98
C THR A 324 7.12 14.24 12.06
N ALA A 325 7.20 14.48 10.76
CA ALA A 325 6.69 13.55 9.76
C ALA A 325 7.77 13.30 8.72
N GLU A 326 8.09 12.04 8.47
CA GLU A 326 9.15 11.63 7.54
C GLU A 326 8.67 10.57 6.54
N ILE A 327 9.28 10.59 5.36
CA ILE A 327 9.11 9.56 4.35
C ILE A 327 9.88 8.31 4.82
N ALA A 328 9.23 7.15 4.79
CA ALA A 328 9.78 5.92 5.36
C ALA A 328 11.07 5.45 4.68
N SER A 329 11.21 5.65 3.35
CA SER A 329 12.44 5.32 2.61
C SER A 329 13.65 6.12 3.11
N GLU A 330 13.44 7.40 3.51
CA GLU A 330 14.51 8.28 4.00
C GLU A 330 14.81 8.01 5.48
N TYR A 331 13.77 7.83 6.29
CA TYR A 331 13.91 7.50 7.71
C TYR A 331 14.79 6.27 7.91
N ARG A 332 14.63 5.28 7.06
CA ARG A 332 15.29 3.98 7.15
C ARG A 332 16.82 4.09 7.20
N TYR A 333 17.41 5.00 6.45
CA TYR A 333 18.86 5.05 6.23
C TYR A 333 19.60 6.10 7.05
N ARG A 334 18.90 7.13 7.55
CA ARG A 334 19.55 8.19 8.29
C ARG A 334 19.78 7.84 9.77
N THR A 335 20.79 8.43 10.40
CA THR A 335 20.97 8.42 11.85
C THR A 335 19.94 9.32 12.51
N ILE A 336 19.31 8.88 13.59
CA ILE A 336 18.22 9.59 14.24
C ILE A 336 18.50 9.75 15.72
N ASN A 337 18.42 10.99 16.19
CA ASN A 337 18.31 11.30 17.59
C ASN A 337 16.83 11.31 17.99
N VAL A 338 16.44 10.38 18.84
CA VAL A 338 15.05 10.24 19.30
C VAL A 338 14.89 10.97 20.64
N PRO A 339 14.11 12.06 20.68
CA PRO A 339 13.81 12.73 21.96
C PRO A 339 13.10 11.78 22.92
N LYS A 340 13.33 11.97 24.23
CA LYS A 340 12.65 11.18 25.26
C LYS A 340 11.14 11.32 25.14
N ASP A 341 10.42 10.25 25.48
CA ASP A 341 8.96 10.18 25.43
C ASP A 341 8.36 10.43 24.04
N THR A 342 9.05 9.97 22.98
CA THR A 342 8.58 10.01 21.61
C THR A 342 7.76 8.79 21.24
N LEU A 343 6.54 9.01 20.71
CA LEU A 343 5.72 7.99 20.07
C LEU A 343 6.09 7.87 18.59
N PHE A 344 6.48 6.68 18.15
CA PHE A 344 6.61 6.36 16.73
C PHE A 344 5.25 5.97 16.17
N VAL A 345 4.80 6.60 15.09
CA VAL A 345 3.52 6.29 14.46
C VAL A 345 3.72 5.89 13.00
N ALA A 346 3.48 4.61 12.71
CA ALA A 346 3.51 4.07 11.36
C ALA A 346 2.12 4.08 10.73
N ILE A 347 2.00 4.57 9.49
CA ILE A 347 0.72 4.64 8.79
C ILE A 347 0.81 3.86 7.49
N SER A 348 -0.09 2.91 7.29
CA SER A 348 -0.15 2.11 6.06
C SER A 348 -1.56 1.59 5.80
N GLN A 349 -1.99 1.63 4.53
CA GLN A 349 -3.25 0.99 4.14
C GLN A 349 -3.13 -0.53 4.16
N SER A 350 -2.09 -1.08 3.53
CA SER A 350 -1.90 -2.53 3.39
C SER A 350 -1.29 -3.19 4.63
N GLY A 351 -0.49 -2.44 5.41
CA GLY A 351 0.32 -2.98 6.47
C GLY A 351 1.50 -3.84 6.01
N GLU A 352 1.82 -3.79 4.70
CA GLU A 352 2.89 -4.58 4.07
C GLU A 352 3.87 -3.71 3.26
N THR A 353 3.89 -2.39 3.50
CA THR A 353 4.82 -1.48 2.82
C THR A 353 6.23 -1.71 3.37
N ALA A 354 7.17 -2.12 2.50
CA ALA A 354 8.52 -2.52 2.89
C ALA A 354 9.24 -1.45 3.71
N ASP A 355 9.36 -0.22 3.19
CA ASP A 355 10.05 0.85 3.89
C ASP A 355 9.45 1.15 5.26
N THR A 356 8.11 1.08 5.40
CA THR A 356 7.43 1.28 6.67
C THR A 356 7.71 0.14 7.65
N ILE A 357 7.76 -1.12 7.17
CA ILE A 357 8.13 -2.29 7.98
C ILE A 357 9.55 -2.16 8.50
N TYR A 358 10.51 -1.83 7.63
CA TYR A 358 11.90 -1.62 8.03
C TYR A 358 12.05 -0.45 8.99
N SER A 359 11.29 0.63 8.79
CA SER A 359 11.26 1.76 9.70
C SER A 359 10.78 1.38 11.11
N ILE A 360 9.76 0.50 11.23
CA ILE A 360 9.32 -0.03 12.52
C ILE A 360 10.41 -0.89 13.16
N LYS A 361 11.06 -1.79 12.39
CA LYS A 361 12.17 -2.62 12.90
C LYS A 361 13.30 -1.74 13.46
N LYS A 362 13.67 -0.69 12.75
CA LYS A 362 14.65 0.30 13.21
C LYS A 362 14.18 1.07 14.43
N ALA A 363 12.92 1.51 14.46
CA ALA A 363 12.36 2.22 15.59
C ALA A 363 12.38 1.37 16.88
N LYS A 364 12.12 0.07 16.78
CA LYS A 364 12.21 -0.87 17.91
C LYS A 364 13.63 -1.07 18.46
N GLN A 365 14.64 -0.77 17.67
CA GLN A 365 16.05 -0.78 18.09
C GLN A 365 16.52 0.60 18.59
N SER A 366 15.63 1.60 18.56
CA SER A 366 15.88 2.99 18.94
C SER A 366 15.11 3.36 20.21
N ASN A 367 15.37 4.53 20.79
CA ASN A 367 14.81 4.96 22.08
C ASN A 367 13.38 5.52 22.00
N TYR A 368 12.52 5.00 21.11
CA TYR A 368 11.11 5.36 21.09
C TYR A 368 10.38 4.79 22.31
N ARG A 369 9.46 5.57 22.85
CA ARG A 369 8.61 5.14 23.98
C ARG A 369 7.73 3.95 23.62
N SER A 370 7.15 3.98 22.42
CA SER A 370 6.29 2.92 21.86
C SER A 370 6.12 3.11 20.36
N VAL A 371 5.68 2.06 19.70
CA VAL A 371 5.30 2.03 18.29
C VAL A 371 3.79 1.84 18.16
N LEU A 372 3.11 2.80 17.54
CA LEU A 372 1.70 2.74 17.17
C LEU A 372 1.56 2.57 15.66
N SER A 373 0.71 1.66 15.22
CA SER A 373 0.31 1.57 13.81
C SER A 373 -1.12 2.05 13.58
N ILE A 374 -1.32 2.78 12.48
CA ILE A 374 -2.65 3.08 11.91
C ILE A 374 -2.74 2.31 10.60
N CYS A 375 -3.55 1.24 10.57
CA CYS A 375 -3.58 0.28 9.47
C CYS A 375 -5.00 -0.15 9.13
N ASN A 376 -5.23 -0.54 7.86
CA ASN A 376 -6.54 -1.04 7.44
C ASN A 376 -6.65 -2.57 7.44
N VAL A 377 -5.52 -3.26 7.27
CA VAL A 377 -5.50 -4.74 7.21
C VAL A 377 -5.10 -5.29 8.58
N PRO A 378 -6.02 -5.98 9.27
CA PRO A 378 -5.68 -6.66 10.52
C PRO A 378 -4.69 -7.79 10.25
N GLU A 379 -3.89 -8.13 11.26
CA GLU A 379 -2.92 -9.25 11.20
C GLU A 379 -1.81 -9.04 10.13
N SER A 380 -1.67 -7.81 9.60
CA SER A 380 -0.57 -7.44 8.71
C SER A 380 0.77 -7.37 9.44
N THR A 381 1.87 -7.39 8.70
CA THR A 381 3.22 -7.32 9.28
C THR A 381 3.40 -6.08 10.16
N ILE A 382 2.94 -4.91 9.71
CA ILE A 382 3.01 -3.67 10.48
C ILE A 382 2.24 -3.79 11.81
N THR A 383 1.03 -4.36 11.81
CA THR A 383 0.23 -4.50 13.03
C THR A 383 0.83 -5.50 14.02
N ARG A 384 1.47 -6.57 13.53
CA ARG A 384 2.16 -7.55 14.39
C ARG A 384 3.44 -6.98 15.02
N LEU A 385 4.13 -6.10 14.31
CA LEU A 385 5.36 -5.48 14.80
C LEU A 385 5.11 -4.32 15.77
N SER A 386 3.92 -3.75 15.80
CA SER A 386 3.58 -2.57 16.62
C SER A 386 3.14 -2.95 18.01
N ASP A 387 3.43 -2.09 18.99
CA ASP A 387 2.98 -2.27 20.39
C ASP A 387 1.50 -1.93 20.53
N TYR A 388 1.03 -0.98 19.73
CA TYR A 388 -0.35 -0.51 19.65
C TYR A 388 -0.82 -0.45 18.20
N SER A 389 -2.12 -0.66 17.97
CA SER A 389 -2.68 -0.63 16.61
C SER A 389 -4.08 -0.05 16.57
N TYR A 390 -4.31 0.87 15.66
CA TYR A 390 -5.64 1.34 15.28
C TYR A 390 -6.03 0.72 13.94
N LEU A 391 -7.03 -0.15 13.94
CA LEU A 391 -7.57 -0.73 12.72
C LEU A 391 -8.69 0.16 12.17
N MET A 392 -8.53 0.64 10.93
CA MET A 392 -9.46 1.59 10.32
C MET A 392 -10.80 1.00 9.90
N HIS A 393 -10.87 -0.33 9.66
CA HIS A 393 -12.08 -1.01 9.19
C HIS A 393 -12.72 -0.41 7.92
N ALA A 394 -11.91 0.22 7.06
CA ALA A 394 -12.38 0.81 5.80
C ALA A 394 -12.80 -0.24 4.75
N GLY A 395 -12.59 -1.52 5.05
CA GLY A 395 -12.81 -2.61 4.11
C GLY A 395 -11.76 -2.65 3.00
N PRO A 396 -11.85 -3.62 2.08
CA PRO A 396 -10.88 -3.76 0.99
C PRO A 396 -10.88 -2.53 0.08
N GLU A 397 -9.70 -2.02 -0.26
CA GLU A 397 -9.47 -0.98 -1.25
C GLU A 397 -8.68 -1.59 -2.41
N ILE A 398 -9.30 -1.66 -3.58
CA ILE A 398 -8.82 -2.42 -4.75
C ILE A 398 -8.11 -1.53 -5.77
N SER A 399 -8.63 -0.31 -5.98
CA SER A 399 -7.97 0.66 -6.86
C SER A 399 -6.56 0.97 -6.36
N VAL A 400 -5.60 1.07 -7.28
CA VAL A 400 -4.20 1.38 -6.93
C VAL A 400 -4.11 2.74 -6.26
N ALA A 401 -4.74 3.76 -6.84
CA ALA A 401 -4.83 5.08 -6.22
C ALA A 401 -5.70 5.04 -4.96
N SER A 402 -5.13 5.38 -3.82
CA SER A 402 -5.82 5.36 -2.53
C SER A 402 -6.82 6.51 -2.40
N THR A 403 -8.00 6.22 -1.86
CA THR A 403 -9.10 7.20 -1.66
C THR A 403 -9.70 7.07 -0.27
N LYS A 404 -10.50 6.04 -0.03
CA LYS A 404 -11.18 5.80 1.24
C LYS A 404 -10.22 5.49 2.39
N ALA A 405 -9.06 4.88 2.10
CA ALA A 405 -8.05 4.65 3.12
C ALA A 405 -7.48 5.97 3.62
N PHE A 406 -7.24 6.95 2.74
CA PHE A 406 -6.77 8.28 3.13
C PHE A 406 -7.71 8.99 4.10
N THR A 407 -8.99 9.07 3.77
CA THR A 407 -9.99 9.69 4.66
C THR A 407 -10.15 8.94 5.98
N SER A 408 -10.02 7.60 5.95
CA SER A 408 -10.02 6.79 7.17
C SER A 408 -8.78 7.04 8.03
N GLN A 409 -7.61 7.23 7.41
CA GLN A 409 -6.37 7.63 8.10
C GLN A 409 -6.55 9.01 8.74
N LEU A 410 -7.10 9.98 8.02
CA LEU A 410 -7.35 11.31 8.57
C LEU A 410 -8.26 11.27 9.80
N ILE A 411 -9.31 10.44 9.80
CA ILE A 411 -10.17 10.29 10.99
C ILE A 411 -9.38 9.67 12.15
N ALA A 412 -8.66 8.58 11.92
CA ALA A 412 -7.85 7.94 12.96
C ALA A 412 -6.82 8.91 13.55
N LEU A 413 -6.20 9.73 12.70
CA LEU A 413 -5.24 10.75 13.09
C LEU A 413 -5.86 11.93 13.83
N LEU A 414 -7.06 12.34 13.45
CA LEU A 414 -7.82 13.37 14.20
C LEU A 414 -8.21 12.86 15.59
N LEU A 415 -8.60 11.59 15.70
CA LEU A 415 -8.85 10.95 17.00
C LEU A 415 -7.56 10.86 17.82
N LEU A 416 -6.41 10.54 17.22
CA LEU A 416 -5.12 10.55 17.90
C LEU A 416 -4.75 11.95 18.40
N ALA A 417 -4.87 12.97 17.56
CA ALA A 417 -4.63 14.36 17.95
C ALA A 417 -5.50 14.78 19.14
N THR A 418 -6.79 14.44 19.09
CA THR A 418 -7.73 14.72 20.19
C THR A 418 -7.38 13.96 21.47
N SER A 419 -6.94 12.69 21.37
CA SER A 419 -6.52 11.89 22.54
C SER A 419 -5.20 12.37 23.16
N LEU A 420 -4.33 12.99 22.37
CA LEU A 420 -3.07 13.60 22.82
C LEU A 420 -3.26 14.99 23.41
N SER A 421 -4.41 15.64 23.18
CA SER A 421 -4.69 16.97 23.74
C SER A 421 -4.59 16.93 25.27
N ARG A 422 -3.71 17.77 25.80
CA ARG A 422 -3.53 17.92 27.26
C ARG A 422 -4.54 18.86 27.90
N SER A 423 -5.34 19.54 27.08
CA SER A 423 -6.35 20.42 27.64
C SER A 423 -7.38 19.57 28.39
N SER A 424 -7.53 19.82 29.66
CA SER A 424 -8.69 19.38 30.44
C SER A 424 -10.00 19.99 29.92
N ASP A 425 -9.92 20.72 28.78
CA ASP A 425 -11.06 21.37 28.16
C ASP A 425 -11.88 20.34 27.38
N SER A 426 -12.84 19.74 28.08
CA SER A 426 -13.86 18.88 27.49
C SER A 426 -14.64 19.55 26.33
N LYS A 427 -14.57 20.86 26.20
CA LYS A 427 -15.23 21.63 25.12
C LYS A 427 -14.55 21.41 23.78
N LEU A 428 -13.20 21.32 23.74
CA LEU A 428 -12.46 21.09 22.52
C LEU A 428 -12.72 19.67 21.96
N GLU A 429 -12.63 18.66 22.84
CA GLU A 429 -12.93 17.27 22.48
C GLU A 429 -14.35 17.15 21.94
N ASN A 430 -15.34 17.70 22.64
CA ASN A 430 -16.75 17.72 22.23
C ASN A 430 -16.93 18.45 20.89
N LYS A 431 -16.26 19.59 20.66
CA LYS A 431 -16.29 20.34 19.40
C LYS A 431 -15.78 19.49 18.23
N ILE A 432 -14.68 18.78 18.40
CA ILE A 432 -14.09 17.91 17.36
C ILE A 432 -15.03 16.73 17.08
N ILE A 433 -15.55 16.06 18.11
CA ILE A 433 -16.48 14.94 17.98
C ILE A 433 -17.77 15.37 17.25
N LYS A 434 -18.34 16.52 17.59
CA LYS A 434 -19.50 17.07 16.90
C LYS A 434 -19.21 17.27 15.41
N GLN A 435 -18.03 17.81 15.06
CA GLN A 435 -17.62 17.95 13.66
C GLN A 435 -17.51 16.60 12.96
N ILE A 436 -16.83 15.60 13.57
CA ILE A 436 -16.71 14.26 13.00
C ILE A 436 -18.10 13.65 12.74
N LYS A 437 -19.04 13.79 13.67
CA LYS A 437 -20.40 13.25 13.52
C LYS A 437 -21.20 13.90 12.39
N THR A 438 -20.86 15.13 11.97
CA THR A 438 -21.51 15.79 10.83
C THR A 438 -20.95 15.35 9.47
N LEU A 439 -19.80 14.69 9.44
CA LEU A 439 -19.11 14.31 8.18
C LEU A 439 -20.00 13.56 7.18
N PRO A 440 -20.78 12.52 7.55
CA PRO A 440 -21.57 11.78 6.56
C PRO A 440 -22.56 12.68 5.81
N MET A 441 -23.19 13.62 6.52
CA MET A 441 -24.10 14.60 5.92
C MET A 441 -23.35 15.58 5.00
N ILE A 442 -22.19 16.10 5.46
CA ILE A 442 -21.39 17.05 4.69
C ILE A 442 -20.83 16.38 3.44
N LEU A 443 -20.36 15.14 3.53
CA LEU A 443 -19.86 14.39 2.37
C LEU A 443 -20.99 14.12 1.37
N THR A 444 -22.21 13.84 1.81
CA THR A 444 -23.35 13.70 0.91
C THR A 444 -23.53 14.96 0.05
N LYS A 445 -23.47 16.15 0.68
CA LYS A 445 -23.50 17.44 -0.04
C LYS A 445 -22.27 17.66 -0.91
N THR A 446 -21.10 17.17 -0.48
CA THR A 446 -19.86 17.30 -1.25
C THR A 446 -19.91 16.46 -2.53
N PHE A 447 -20.56 15.30 -2.50
CA PHE A 447 -20.75 14.46 -3.68
C PHE A 447 -21.67 15.09 -4.73
N GLU A 448 -22.53 16.05 -4.37
CA GLU A 448 -23.32 16.82 -5.33
C GLU A 448 -22.45 17.64 -6.30
N LEU A 449 -21.19 17.91 -5.92
CA LEU A 449 -20.18 18.54 -6.80
C LEU A 449 -19.71 17.64 -7.94
N GLU A 450 -20.14 16.38 -8.01
CA GLU A 450 -19.72 15.44 -9.06
C GLU A 450 -19.89 16.02 -10.47
N LYS A 451 -21.03 16.65 -10.75
CA LYS A 451 -21.31 17.30 -12.05
C LYS A 451 -20.33 18.43 -12.35
N ASN A 452 -20.00 19.23 -11.35
CA ASN A 452 -18.99 20.30 -11.48
C ASN A 452 -17.61 19.70 -11.82
N MET A 453 -17.23 18.60 -11.17
CA MET A 453 -15.96 17.90 -11.45
C MET A 453 -15.93 17.28 -12.84
N GLN A 454 -17.04 16.77 -13.34
CA GLN A 454 -17.16 16.28 -14.73
C GLN A 454 -16.93 17.41 -15.75
N VAL A 455 -17.51 18.59 -15.52
CA VAL A 455 -17.32 19.76 -16.40
C VAL A 455 -15.89 20.26 -16.34
N MET A 456 -15.35 20.45 -15.13
CA MET A 456 -13.97 20.90 -14.91
C MET A 456 -12.96 19.93 -15.53
N ALA A 457 -13.14 18.63 -15.38
CA ALA A 457 -12.26 17.60 -15.91
C ALA A 457 -12.10 17.64 -17.45
N LYS A 458 -13.10 18.12 -18.18
CA LYS A 458 -13.01 18.31 -19.64
C LYS A 458 -11.93 19.33 -19.99
N GLN A 459 -11.74 20.36 -19.16
CA GLN A 459 -10.75 21.42 -19.37
C GLN A 459 -9.31 20.92 -19.12
N PHE A 460 -9.15 19.82 -18.35
CA PHE A 460 -7.85 19.18 -18.08
C PHE A 460 -7.44 18.16 -19.15
N LYS A 461 -8.33 17.78 -20.07
CA LYS A 461 -8.07 16.68 -21.04
C LYS A 461 -6.78 16.86 -21.82
N ASN A 462 -6.51 18.08 -22.27
CA ASN A 462 -5.35 18.42 -23.12
C ASN A 462 -4.24 19.13 -22.33
N LYS A 463 -4.32 19.16 -21.00
CA LYS A 463 -3.28 19.76 -20.16
C LYS A 463 -2.24 18.70 -19.77
N ASN A 464 -0.97 19.13 -19.72
CA ASN A 464 0.16 18.27 -19.34
C ASN A 464 0.66 18.58 -17.93
N HIS A 465 0.38 19.77 -17.43
CA HIS A 465 0.85 20.25 -16.14
C HIS A 465 -0.30 20.88 -15.34
N THR A 466 -0.21 20.86 -14.02
CA THR A 466 -1.13 21.57 -13.12
C THR A 466 -0.50 21.75 -11.74
N LEU A 467 -0.86 22.85 -11.08
CA LEU A 467 -0.47 23.13 -9.70
C LEU A 467 -1.68 23.04 -8.77
N PHE A 468 -1.46 22.47 -7.59
CA PHE A 468 -2.41 22.47 -6.49
C PHE A 468 -1.83 23.29 -5.34
N LEU A 469 -2.61 24.20 -4.79
CA LEU A 469 -2.16 25.15 -3.77
C LEU A 469 -3.00 25.04 -2.51
N GLY A 470 -2.33 25.04 -1.37
CA GLY A 470 -2.97 25.09 -0.07
C GLY A 470 -2.10 25.82 0.96
N ARG A 471 -2.69 26.20 2.10
CA ARG A 471 -1.98 26.71 3.27
C ARG A 471 -2.43 26.01 4.54
N GLY A 472 -1.56 25.91 5.54
CA GLY A 472 -1.81 25.16 6.76
C GLY A 472 -2.18 23.70 6.44
N ALA A 473 -3.17 23.15 7.10
CA ALA A 473 -3.64 21.77 6.86
C ALA A 473 -4.18 21.51 5.43
N SER A 474 -4.43 22.57 4.62
CA SER A 474 -4.81 22.42 3.21
C SER A 474 -3.61 22.18 2.29
N TYR A 475 -2.37 22.45 2.72
CA TYR A 475 -1.17 22.17 1.92
C TYR A 475 -0.98 20.65 1.72
N PRO A 476 -1.02 19.80 2.73
CA PRO A 476 -0.98 18.34 2.52
C PRO A 476 -2.12 17.81 1.64
N ILE A 477 -3.30 18.45 1.66
CA ILE A 477 -4.41 18.09 0.76
C ILE A 477 -4.10 18.47 -0.69
N ALA A 478 -3.38 19.57 -0.92
CA ALA A 478 -2.89 19.93 -2.25
C ALA A 478 -1.85 18.91 -2.76
N LEU A 479 -0.95 18.43 -1.89
CA LEU A 479 -0.02 17.33 -2.21
C LEU A 479 -0.77 16.06 -2.60
N GLU A 480 -1.79 15.67 -1.83
CA GLU A 480 -2.60 14.48 -2.10
C GLU A 480 -3.42 14.61 -3.39
N ALA A 481 -3.98 15.79 -3.66
CA ALA A 481 -4.68 16.08 -4.91
C ALA A 481 -3.76 15.93 -6.13
N ALA A 482 -2.56 16.50 -6.06
CA ALA A 482 -1.55 16.38 -7.09
C ALA A 482 -1.12 14.91 -7.29
N LEU A 483 -0.91 14.17 -6.21
CA LEU A 483 -0.60 12.75 -6.24
C LEU A 483 -1.69 11.95 -6.96
N LYS A 484 -2.96 12.13 -6.58
CA LYS A 484 -4.09 11.41 -7.23
C LYS A 484 -4.19 11.73 -8.71
N LEU A 485 -4.03 12.99 -9.10
CA LEU A 485 -4.11 13.37 -10.51
C LEU A 485 -2.99 12.74 -11.33
N LYS A 486 -1.73 12.82 -10.87
CA LYS A 486 -0.59 12.23 -11.59
C LYS A 486 -0.67 10.72 -11.73
N GLU A 487 -1.10 10.01 -10.67
CA GLU A 487 -1.19 8.55 -10.66
C GLU A 487 -2.09 7.99 -11.76
N ILE A 488 -3.26 8.58 -11.98
CA ILE A 488 -4.29 7.99 -12.84
C ILE A 488 -4.50 8.71 -14.17
N SER A 489 -4.07 9.98 -14.29
CA SER A 489 -4.22 10.76 -15.52
C SER A 489 -2.91 10.96 -16.29
N TYR A 490 -1.77 10.74 -15.63
CA TYR A 490 -0.41 10.98 -16.14
C TYR A 490 -0.12 12.46 -16.44
N ILE A 491 -0.92 13.39 -15.93
CA ILE A 491 -0.63 14.81 -15.92
C ILE A 491 0.46 15.05 -14.86
N HIS A 492 1.50 15.80 -15.20
CA HIS A 492 2.50 16.25 -14.24
C HIS A 492 1.84 17.26 -13.29
N ALA A 493 1.51 16.81 -12.10
CA ALA A 493 0.81 17.59 -11.09
C ALA A 493 1.69 17.77 -9.84
N GLU A 494 1.74 18.99 -9.31
CA GLU A 494 2.50 19.30 -8.11
C GLU A 494 1.65 20.06 -7.10
N GLY A 495 1.87 19.75 -5.82
CA GLY A 495 1.24 20.45 -4.70
C GLY A 495 2.25 21.37 -4.02
N TYR A 496 1.85 22.62 -3.73
CA TYR A 496 2.70 23.58 -3.05
C TYR A 496 1.97 24.27 -1.89
N ALA A 497 2.74 24.61 -0.86
CA ALA A 497 2.31 25.66 0.04
C ALA A 497 2.19 26.96 -0.78
N ALA A 498 1.00 27.58 -0.79
CA ALA A 498 0.73 28.69 -1.73
C ALA A 498 1.75 29.85 -1.63
N GLY A 499 2.36 30.05 -0.46
CA GLY A 499 3.43 31.05 -0.27
C GLY A 499 4.71 30.76 -1.03
N GLU A 500 4.99 29.47 -1.30
CA GLU A 500 6.20 29.01 -2.00
C GLU A 500 6.19 29.27 -3.51
N LEU A 501 5.03 29.68 -4.07
CA LEU A 501 4.97 30.03 -5.50
C LEU A 501 6.05 31.01 -5.92
N LYS A 502 6.36 32.01 -5.08
CA LYS A 502 7.35 33.06 -5.37
C LYS A 502 8.79 32.54 -5.43
N HIS A 503 9.05 31.38 -4.85
CA HIS A 503 10.36 30.78 -4.72
C HIS A 503 10.69 29.77 -5.84
N GLY A 504 10.09 29.96 -7.02
CA GLY A 504 10.37 29.16 -8.23
C GLY A 504 9.13 28.76 -9.02
N PRO A 505 8.13 28.06 -8.43
CA PRO A 505 7.01 27.49 -9.17
C PRO A 505 6.18 28.47 -10.00
N LEU A 506 6.19 29.76 -9.63
CA LEU A 506 5.49 30.82 -10.36
C LEU A 506 6.03 31.03 -11.79
N ALA A 507 7.27 30.62 -12.05
CA ALA A 507 7.87 30.64 -13.40
C ALA A 507 7.17 29.69 -14.37
N LEU A 508 6.49 28.66 -13.88
CA LEU A 508 5.76 27.68 -14.69
C LEU A 508 4.36 28.15 -15.10
N VAL A 509 3.88 29.25 -14.49
CA VAL A 509 2.50 29.70 -14.69
C VAL A 509 2.37 30.47 -15.99
N ASP A 510 1.54 29.97 -16.87
CA ASP A 510 1.10 30.60 -18.13
C ASP A 510 -0.41 30.42 -18.36
N LYS A 511 -0.90 30.86 -19.51
CA LYS A 511 -2.32 30.74 -19.91
C LYS A 511 -2.83 29.30 -20.02
N ASP A 512 -1.96 28.33 -20.12
CA ASP A 512 -2.29 26.91 -20.29
C ASP A 512 -2.16 26.12 -18.99
N MET A 513 -1.62 26.74 -17.93
CA MET A 513 -1.44 26.12 -16.61
C MET A 513 -2.71 26.21 -15.75
N PRO A 514 -3.42 25.12 -15.48
CA PRO A 514 -4.46 25.09 -14.44
C PRO A 514 -3.83 25.18 -13.05
N VAL A 515 -4.35 26.05 -12.22
CA VAL A 515 -3.96 26.20 -10.81
C VAL A 515 -5.18 26.03 -9.92
N VAL A 516 -5.17 25.04 -9.06
CA VAL A 516 -6.27 24.70 -8.15
C VAL A 516 -5.93 25.14 -6.75
N GLY A 517 -6.67 26.10 -6.21
CA GLY A 517 -6.54 26.60 -4.84
C GLY A 517 -7.54 25.96 -3.89
N LEU A 518 -7.04 25.37 -2.80
CA LEU A 518 -7.85 24.84 -1.70
C LEU A 518 -7.91 25.87 -0.58
N MET A 519 -9.08 26.47 -0.41
CA MET A 519 -9.26 27.67 0.43
C MET A 519 -10.50 27.52 1.33
N PRO A 520 -10.42 26.69 2.40
CA PRO A 520 -11.48 26.68 3.42
C PRO A 520 -11.57 28.05 4.11
N ASP A 521 -12.78 28.40 4.56
CA ASP A 521 -13.00 29.66 5.27
C ASP A 521 -12.33 29.62 6.66
N ASN A 522 -11.13 30.19 6.73
CA ASN A 522 -10.31 30.30 7.92
C ASN A 522 -9.46 31.59 7.86
N ASN A 523 -8.58 31.76 8.82
CA ASN A 523 -7.70 32.95 8.93
C ASN A 523 -6.66 33.08 7.80
N LEU A 524 -6.45 32.04 6.95
CA LEU A 524 -5.46 32.03 5.86
C LEU A 524 -6.07 32.39 4.48
N VAL A 525 -7.36 32.68 4.40
CA VAL A 525 -8.05 32.99 3.14
C VAL A 525 -7.40 34.14 2.39
N ASN A 526 -7.10 35.25 3.06
CA ASN A 526 -6.52 36.43 2.41
C ASN A 526 -5.13 36.14 1.83
N GLN A 527 -4.32 35.33 2.51
CA GLN A 527 -3.01 34.91 2.05
C GLN A 527 -3.08 34.01 0.81
N VAL A 528 -4.04 33.09 0.77
CA VAL A 528 -4.27 32.24 -0.41
C VAL A 528 -4.76 33.09 -1.59
N LEU A 529 -5.68 34.02 -1.36
CA LEU A 529 -6.17 34.95 -2.39
C LEU A 529 -5.07 35.81 -2.98
N SER A 530 -4.16 36.33 -2.14
CA SER A 530 -2.98 37.08 -2.60
C SER A 530 -2.10 36.25 -3.52
N ASN A 531 -1.82 34.99 -3.16
CA ASN A 531 -1.04 34.10 -4.01
C ASN A 531 -1.75 33.75 -5.34
N LEU A 532 -3.06 33.52 -5.31
CA LEU A 532 -3.84 33.27 -6.51
C LEU A 532 -3.93 34.52 -7.41
N ALA A 533 -3.89 35.73 -6.85
CA ALA A 533 -3.83 36.96 -7.64
C ALA A 533 -2.53 37.05 -8.47
N GLU A 534 -1.41 36.56 -7.96
CA GLU A 534 -0.14 36.48 -8.69
C GLU A 534 -0.20 35.49 -9.87
N VAL A 535 -0.90 34.36 -9.70
CA VAL A 535 -1.19 33.41 -10.77
C VAL A 535 -2.04 34.07 -11.85
N LYS A 536 -3.08 34.79 -11.46
CA LYS A 536 -3.99 35.51 -12.38
C LYS A 536 -3.26 36.60 -13.18
N ALA A 537 -2.34 37.32 -12.53
CA ALA A 537 -1.52 38.35 -13.19
C ALA A 537 -0.67 37.76 -14.35
N ARG A 538 -0.39 36.44 -14.30
CA ARG A 538 0.34 35.68 -15.34
C ARG A 538 -0.58 34.87 -16.25
N GLN A 539 -1.86 35.21 -16.25
CA GLN A 539 -2.90 34.57 -17.09
C GLN A 539 -3.20 33.10 -16.75
N GLY A 540 -2.71 32.55 -15.64
CA GLY A 540 -2.97 31.17 -15.24
C GLY A 540 -4.47 30.91 -15.04
N LEU A 541 -4.90 29.68 -15.34
CA LEU A 541 -6.29 29.24 -15.18
C LEU A 541 -6.57 28.90 -13.72
N VAL A 542 -7.29 29.77 -13.00
CA VAL A 542 -7.50 29.62 -11.56
C VAL A 542 -8.83 28.95 -11.24
N TYR A 543 -8.77 27.91 -10.42
CA TYR A 543 -9.91 27.20 -9.82
C TYR A 543 -9.84 27.31 -8.30
N ILE A 544 -10.86 27.85 -7.65
CA ILE A 544 -10.89 28.05 -6.18
C ILE A 544 -11.98 27.19 -5.57
N PHE A 545 -11.59 26.24 -4.74
CA PHE A 545 -12.51 25.48 -3.90
C PHE A 545 -12.62 26.19 -2.55
N THR A 546 -13.82 26.69 -2.22
CA THR A 546 -14.02 27.47 -1.00
C THR A 546 -15.45 27.41 -0.50
N ASN A 547 -15.62 27.38 0.82
CA ASN A 547 -16.92 27.58 1.48
C ASN A 547 -17.15 29.03 1.94
N LYS A 548 -16.20 29.94 1.65
CA LYS A 548 -16.39 31.37 1.86
C LYS A 548 -17.22 31.97 0.73
N LYS A 549 -18.25 32.75 1.06
CA LYS A 549 -19.01 33.52 0.07
C LYS A 549 -18.09 34.56 -0.57
N MET A 550 -17.91 34.49 -1.87
CA MET A 550 -17.11 35.41 -2.65
C MET A 550 -17.94 36.08 -3.75
N LYS A 551 -17.72 37.37 -3.94
CA LYS A 551 -18.29 38.12 -5.10
C LYS A 551 -17.19 38.21 -6.16
N LEU A 552 -17.40 37.62 -7.35
CA LEU A 552 -16.51 37.79 -8.50
C LEU A 552 -16.88 39.08 -9.28
N LYS A 553 -15.84 39.72 -9.83
CA LYS A 553 -16.05 40.77 -10.84
C LYS A 553 -16.47 40.12 -12.17
N LYS A 554 -17.34 40.80 -12.95
CA LYS A 554 -18.00 40.29 -14.16
C LYS A 554 -17.02 39.71 -15.24
N ASN A 555 -15.74 40.09 -15.22
CA ASN A 555 -14.71 39.69 -16.19
C ASN A 555 -13.59 38.81 -15.56
N ASP A 556 -13.83 38.25 -14.38
CA ASP A 556 -12.82 37.45 -13.69
C ASP A 556 -12.81 36.02 -14.27
N LYS A 557 -11.67 35.61 -14.88
CA LYS A 557 -11.44 34.24 -15.39
C LYS A 557 -11.28 33.21 -14.30
N THR A 558 -11.64 33.51 -13.06
CA THR A 558 -11.57 32.62 -11.91
C THR A 558 -12.80 31.72 -11.84
N ASN A 559 -12.59 30.43 -11.76
CA ASN A 559 -13.65 29.45 -11.52
C ASN A 559 -13.78 29.21 -10.02
N ILE A 560 -14.88 29.64 -9.40
CA ILE A 560 -15.17 29.33 -8.00
C ILE A 560 -16.04 28.09 -7.94
N ILE A 561 -15.59 27.11 -7.15
CA ILE A 561 -16.33 25.90 -6.81
C ILE A 561 -16.80 26.05 -5.36
N PRO A 562 -18.10 26.28 -5.12
CA PRO A 562 -18.61 26.44 -3.77
C PRO A 562 -18.60 25.12 -3.03
N MET A 563 -17.88 25.08 -1.91
CA MET A 563 -17.81 23.93 -1.03
C MET A 563 -18.90 23.98 0.05
N PRO A 564 -19.40 22.85 0.54
CA PRO A 564 -20.27 22.81 1.71
C PRO A 564 -19.58 23.43 2.94
N ALA A 565 -20.36 24.13 3.77
CA ALA A 565 -19.85 24.61 5.05
C ALA A 565 -19.41 23.41 5.92
N CYS A 566 -18.21 23.50 6.47
CA CYS A 566 -17.64 22.46 7.33
C CYS A 566 -16.81 23.08 8.45
N GLY A 567 -16.66 22.33 9.53
CA GLY A 567 -15.81 22.72 10.64
C GLY A 567 -14.32 22.67 10.28
N HIS A 568 -13.52 23.45 11.00
CA HIS A 568 -12.08 23.59 10.77
C HIS A 568 -11.33 22.25 10.74
N TYR A 569 -11.54 21.39 11.76
CA TYR A 569 -10.83 20.13 11.88
C TYR A 569 -11.17 19.09 10.81
N ILE A 570 -12.39 19.16 10.25
CA ILE A 570 -12.84 18.22 9.21
C ILE A 570 -12.66 18.76 7.78
N ALA A 571 -12.24 20.01 7.62
CA ALA A 571 -12.04 20.60 6.29
C ALA A 571 -11.10 19.77 5.40
N PRO A 572 -9.95 19.21 5.87
CA PRO A 572 -9.12 18.33 5.06
C PRO A 572 -9.87 17.12 4.47
N LEU A 573 -10.76 16.49 5.26
CA LEU A 573 -11.59 15.35 4.81
C LEU A 573 -12.63 15.75 3.76
N VAL A 574 -13.18 16.97 3.85
CA VAL A 574 -14.20 17.47 2.93
C VAL A 574 -13.57 17.90 1.60
N TYR A 575 -12.43 18.60 1.65
CA TYR A 575 -11.79 19.18 0.48
C TYR A 575 -11.05 18.16 -0.40
N VAL A 576 -10.65 17.01 0.14
CA VAL A 576 -10.00 15.96 -0.67
C VAL A 576 -11.00 15.26 -1.61
N ILE A 577 -12.29 15.20 -1.27
CA ILE A 577 -13.30 14.49 -2.06
C ILE A 577 -13.44 15.04 -3.49
N PRO A 578 -13.65 16.33 -3.73
CA PRO A 578 -13.69 16.85 -5.09
C PRO A 578 -12.36 16.69 -5.83
N MET A 579 -11.23 16.64 -5.13
CA MET A 579 -9.94 16.37 -5.76
C MET A 579 -9.84 14.93 -6.28
N GLN A 580 -10.34 13.96 -5.52
CA GLN A 580 -10.45 12.57 -5.96
C GLN A 580 -11.40 12.43 -7.15
N LEU A 581 -12.57 13.10 -7.12
CA LEU A 581 -13.53 13.11 -8.22
C LEU A 581 -12.94 13.78 -9.47
N LEU A 582 -12.26 14.92 -9.34
CA LEU A 582 -11.60 15.59 -10.45
C LEU A 582 -10.59 14.67 -11.12
N SER A 583 -9.70 14.06 -10.33
CA SER A 583 -8.68 13.13 -10.83
C SER A 583 -9.32 11.96 -11.57
N TYR A 584 -10.38 11.38 -11.00
CA TYR A 584 -11.13 10.28 -11.61
C TYR A 584 -11.73 10.66 -12.96
N TYR A 585 -12.40 11.83 -13.07
CA TYR A 585 -13.01 12.25 -14.33
C TYR A 585 -12.00 12.74 -15.38
N VAL A 586 -10.88 13.31 -14.96
CA VAL A 586 -9.77 13.61 -15.87
C VAL A 586 -9.21 12.31 -16.48
N ALA A 587 -9.02 11.28 -15.66
CA ALA A 587 -8.58 9.97 -16.13
C ALA A 587 -9.57 9.31 -17.11
N ILE A 588 -10.88 9.43 -16.86
CA ILE A 588 -11.92 9.00 -17.83
C ILE A 588 -11.76 9.73 -19.17
N ASN A 589 -11.63 11.06 -19.14
CA ASN A 589 -11.51 11.88 -20.36
C ASN A 589 -10.22 11.56 -21.13
N LYS A 590 -9.13 11.20 -20.44
CA LYS A 590 -7.86 10.77 -21.03
C LYS A 590 -7.84 9.29 -21.42
N LYS A 591 -8.90 8.54 -21.11
CA LYS A 591 -9.05 7.10 -21.39
C LYS A 591 -7.93 6.23 -20.79
N THR A 592 -7.42 6.61 -19.63
CA THR A 592 -6.37 5.86 -18.91
C THR A 592 -6.96 4.69 -18.14
N ASN A 593 -6.12 3.75 -17.70
CA ASN A 593 -6.55 2.68 -16.80
C ASN A 593 -6.61 3.21 -15.36
N ILE A 594 -7.82 3.37 -14.81
CA ILE A 594 -8.06 4.05 -13.53
C ILE A 594 -7.75 3.14 -12.33
N ASP A 595 -8.26 1.92 -12.35
CA ASP A 595 -8.10 0.99 -11.21
C ASP A 595 -6.68 0.40 -11.14
N GLN A 596 -6.01 0.29 -12.30
CA GLN A 596 -4.66 -0.27 -12.45
C GLN A 596 -3.84 0.60 -13.42
N PRO A 597 -3.43 1.81 -13.00
CA PRO A 597 -2.64 2.69 -13.84
C PRO A 597 -1.25 2.09 -14.12
N ARG A 598 -0.68 2.44 -15.29
CA ARG A 598 0.64 1.94 -15.69
C ARG A 598 1.71 2.28 -14.63
N ASN A 599 2.68 1.40 -14.46
CA ASN A 599 3.87 1.62 -13.63
C ASN A 599 3.57 1.88 -12.14
N LEU A 600 2.40 1.48 -11.64
CA LEU A 600 2.02 1.61 -10.24
C LEU A 600 1.43 0.30 -9.71
N ALA A 601 1.69 0.02 -8.44
CA ALA A 601 1.12 -1.10 -7.71
C ALA A 601 0.43 -0.61 -6.43
N LYS A 602 -0.58 -1.34 -5.95
CA LYS A 602 -1.38 -0.95 -4.79
C LYS A 602 -0.58 -0.86 -3.50
N SER A 603 0.44 -1.70 -3.32
CA SER A 603 1.26 -1.72 -2.11
C SER A 603 2.71 -2.06 -2.48
N VAL A 604 3.69 -1.31 -2.02
CA VAL A 604 5.13 -1.51 -2.29
C VAL A 604 5.71 -2.41 -1.18
N THR A 605 5.96 -3.69 -1.48
CA THR A 605 6.48 -4.69 -0.53
C THR A 605 7.93 -5.10 -0.81
N VAL A 606 8.58 -4.42 -1.73
CA VAL A 606 10.01 -4.56 -2.05
C VAL A 606 10.63 -3.17 -2.09
N GLU A 607 11.92 -3.12 -1.94
CA GLU A 607 12.70 -1.90 -2.08
C GLU A 607 12.91 -1.51 -3.54
#